data_03de1dff23af3d316acacd88afc165c3
#
_entry.id   03de1dff23af3d316acacd88afc165c3
#
_cell.length_a   1.000
_cell.length_b   1.000
_cell.length_c   1.000
_cell.angle_alpha   90.00
_cell.angle_beta   90.00
_cell.angle_gamma   90.00
#
_symmetry.space_group_name_H-M   'P 1'
#
loop_
_entity.id
_entity.type
_entity.pdbx_description
1 polymer ?
#
loop_
_entity_poly.entity_id
_entity_poly.type
_entity_poly.pdbx_seq_one_letter_code
_entity_poly.pdbx_strand_id
1 'polypeptide(L)'
;TGGFGTKSSLVLFTPEVQYVIMFFCFVAGTNFTLLYASVSRRSVKMLFGSAEFKFYFWMVAGISAFIAFELMWRNSYPLEHAIRSAVFHVVSFTTTTGLINDDAGKWPHVTWVALAVCMFFGACSGSTSGGLKCIRGVMLLKTVKNEVKKMLHPNAVLPMRIDGVNVPTDKRLTLLSFLTVYLILSLVCSFTMIAAGIDSTNSITITLSCLGNVGPTLGLEIGPTMSWSILPDYAKWICTILMLIGRLEIFTVLVIFTPEFWKES
;
A
#
# COMPACT_ATOMS: atom_id res chain seq x y z
N THR A 1 -5.28 -7.93 -4.11
CA THR A 1 -6.48 -8.51 -4.76
C THR A 1 -6.13 -9.65 -5.75
N GLY A 2 -4.85 -10.00 -5.90
CA GLY A 2 -4.36 -11.07 -6.77
C GLY A 2 -3.78 -10.60 -8.09
N GLY A 3 -4.43 -9.67 -8.81
CA GLY A 3 -3.90 -9.06 -10.04
C GLY A 3 -3.77 -9.99 -11.25
N PHE A 4 -4.39 -11.17 -11.21
CA PHE A 4 -4.31 -12.11 -12.32
C PHE A 4 -5.13 -11.61 -13.51
N GLY A 5 -4.53 -11.63 -14.69
CA GLY A 5 -5.17 -11.24 -15.95
C GLY A 5 -4.82 -12.22 -17.07
N THR A 6 -5.67 -12.30 -18.06
CA THR A 6 -5.42 -13.09 -19.30
C THR A 6 -4.45 -12.39 -20.26
N LYS A 7 -4.17 -11.11 -20.01
CA LYS A 7 -3.22 -10.27 -20.78
C LYS A 7 -2.25 -9.60 -19.85
N SER A 8 -1.06 -9.30 -20.33
CA SER A 8 0.03 -8.65 -19.57
C SER A 8 -0.28 -7.22 -19.13
N SER A 9 -1.20 -6.52 -19.80
CA SER A 9 -1.59 -5.15 -19.50
C SER A 9 -3.04 -4.90 -19.88
N LEU A 10 -3.71 -4.02 -19.12
CA LEU A 10 -5.09 -3.58 -19.40
C LEU A 10 -5.15 -2.46 -20.43
N VAL A 11 -4.04 -1.99 -20.98
CA VAL A 11 -3.99 -1.05 -22.12
C VAL A 11 -4.80 -1.59 -23.31
N LEU A 12 -4.85 -2.92 -23.45
CA LEU A 12 -5.56 -3.61 -24.55
C LEU A 12 -7.09 -3.69 -24.37
N PHE A 13 -7.62 -3.23 -23.25
CA PHE A 13 -9.05 -3.24 -22.96
C PHE A 13 -9.66 -1.85 -23.16
N THR A 14 -10.97 -1.83 -23.47
CA THR A 14 -11.69 -0.57 -23.64
C THR A 14 -11.75 0.23 -22.34
N PRO A 15 -11.90 1.56 -22.38
CA PRO A 15 -11.99 2.41 -21.21
C PRO A 15 -13.09 1.97 -20.21
N GLU A 16 -14.24 1.52 -20.71
CA GLU A 16 -15.35 1.08 -19.87
C GLU A 16 -14.97 -0.11 -18.98
N VAL A 17 -14.24 -1.09 -19.53
CA VAL A 17 -13.74 -2.25 -18.78
C VAL A 17 -12.76 -1.80 -17.70
N GLN A 18 -11.90 -0.83 -18.02
CA GLN A 18 -10.94 -0.29 -17.04
C GLN A 18 -11.68 0.40 -15.89
N TYR A 19 -12.74 1.17 -16.15
CA TYR A 19 -13.54 1.81 -15.08
C TYR A 19 -14.25 0.77 -14.20
N VAL A 20 -14.79 -0.29 -14.77
CA VAL A 20 -15.43 -1.37 -14.00
C VAL A 20 -14.42 -2.05 -13.08
N ILE A 21 -13.24 -2.42 -13.60
CA ILE A 21 -12.16 -3.03 -12.81
C ILE A 21 -11.73 -2.09 -11.70
N MET A 22 -11.50 -0.82 -12.01
CA MET A 22 -11.10 0.21 -11.03
C MET A 22 -12.10 0.34 -9.89
N PHE A 23 -13.39 0.36 -10.21
CA PHE A 23 -14.46 0.42 -9.20
C PHE A 23 -14.43 -0.79 -8.26
N PHE A 24 -14.35 -2.00 -8.81
CA PHE A 24 -14.31 -3.22 -7.99
C PHE A 24 -13.01 -3.34 -7.21
N CYS A 25 -11.86 -2.91 -7.74
CA CYS A 25 -10.61 -2.83 -7.00
C CYS A 25 -10.72 -1.86 -5.81
N PHE A 26 -11.33 -0.68 -6.02
CA PHE A 26 -11.55 0.28 -4.94
C PHE A 26 -12.44 -0.32 -3.83
N VAL A 27 -13.53 -0.99 -4.21
CA VAL A 27 -14.43 -1.66 -3.26
C VAL A 27 -13.70 -2.79 -2.52
N ALA A 28 -12.90 -3.60 -3.21
CA ALA A 28 -12.10 -4.67 -2.61
C ALA A 28 -11.04 -4.17 -1.61
N GLY A 29 -10.59 -2.91 -1.76
CA GLY A 29 -9.72 -2.23 -0.79
C GLY A 29 -10.44 -1.73 0.46
N THR A 30 -11.76 -1.77 0.53
CA THR A 30 -12.51 -1.39 1.73
C THR A 30 -12.57 -2.52 2.75
N ASN A 31 -12.86 -2.18 3.99
CA ASN A 31 -13.09 -3.18 5.03
C ASN A 31 -14.39 -3.95 4.76
N PHE A 32 -14.30 -5.27 4.54
CA PHE A 32 -15.45 -6.11 4.18
C PHE A 32 -16.52 -6.17 5.27
N THR A 33 -16.13 -6.16 6.54
CA THR A 33 -17.10 -6.14 7.66
C THR A 33 -17.91 -4.84 7.63
N LEU A 34 -17.24 -3.71 7.39
CA LEU A 34 -17.89 -2.41 7.28
C LEU A 34 -18.76 -2.32 6.03
N LEU A 35 -18.30 -2.89 4.91
CA LEU A 35 -19.06 -2.96 3.67
C LEU A 35 -20.33 -3.79 3.85
N TYR A 36 -20.21 -4.99 4.43
CA TYR A 36 -21.35 -5.85 4.73
C TYR A 36 -22.38 -5.15 5.63
N ALA A 37 -21.92 -4.53 6.72
CA ALA A 37 -22.79 -3.78 7.63
C ALA A 37 -23.51 -2.61 6.92
N SER A 38 -22.82 -1.92 6.01
CA SER A 38 -23.41 -0.82 5.23
C SER A 38 -24.48 -1.28 4.27
N VAL A 39 -24.23 -2.39 3.57
CA VAL A 39 -25.21 -3.00 2.65
C VAL A 39 -26.41 -3.55 3.42
N SER A 40 -26.18 -4.31 4.50
CA SER A 40 -27.23 -4.91 5.33
C SER A 40 -28.15 -3.85 5.97
N ARG A 41 -27.60 -2.72 6.41
CA ARG A 41 -28.34 -1.60 7.00
C ARG A 41 -28.77 -0.54 5.98
N ARG A 42 -28.48 -0.75 4.69
CA ARG A 42 -28.76 0.20 3.60
C ARG A 42 -28.30 1.63 3.89
N SER A 43 -27.13 1.77 4.55
CA SER A 43 -26.64 3.06 5.03
C SER A 43 -25.17 3.28 4.65
N VAL A 44 -24.93 4.04 3.60
CA VAL A 44 -23.58 4.46 3.17
C VAL A 44 -22.90 5.37 4.22
N LYS A 45 -23.67 6.02 5.09
CA LYS A 45 -23.12 6.87 6.17
C LYS A 45 -22.22 6.09 7.12
N MET A 46 -22.39 4.78 7.24
CA MET A 46 -21.51 3.94 8.07
C MET A 46 -20.09 3.86 7.51
N LEU A 47 -19.93 3.77 6.18
CA LEU A 47 -18.62 3.80 5.54
C LEU A 47 -17.88 5.12 5.87
N PHE A 48 -18.52 6.23 5.62
CA PHE A 48 -17.98 7.56 5.91
C PHE A 48 -17.94 7.90 7.41
N GLY A 49 -18.51 7.09 8.27
CA GLY A 49 -18.34 7.17 9.72
C GLY A 49 -16.95 6.72 10.17
N SER A 50 -16.35 5.73 9.51
CA SER A 50 -15.05 5.18 9.86
C SER A 50 -13.90 6.13 9.51
N ALA A 51 -12.98 6.32 10.47
CA ALA A 51 -11.78 7.12 10.28
C ALA A 51 -10.82 6.45 9.27
N GLU A 52 -10.78 5.11 9.25
CA GLU A 52 -9.97 4.36 8.30
C GLU A 52 -10.45 4.54 6.86
N PHE A 53 -11.75 4.39 6.61
CA PHE A 53 -12.31 4.58 5.28
C PHE A 53 -12.14 6.01 4.78
N LYS A 54 -12.32 7.02 5.65
CA LYS A 54 -12.04 8.43 5.30
C LYS A 54 -10.58 8.62 4.89
N PHE A 55 -9.64 8.05 5.64
CA PHE A 55 -8.22 8.15 5.32
C PHE A 55 -7.92 7.49 3.96
N TYR A 56 -8.43 6.27 3.73
CA TYR A 56 -8.29 5.55 2.47
C TYR A 56 -8.85 6.36 1.29
N PHE A 57 -10.09 6.84 1.41
CA PHE A 57 -10.75 7.63 0.36
C PHE A 57 -9.97 8.90 0.02
N TRP A 58 -9.59 9.70 1.02
CA TRP A 58 -8.88 10.95 0.80
C TRP A 58 -7.44 10.73 0.31
N MET A 59 -6.78 9.67 0.74
CA MET A 59 -5.47 9.28 0.23
C MET A 59 -5.56 8.94 -1.26
N VAL A 60 -6.50 8.09 -1.65
CA VAL A 60 -6.72 7.73 -3.06
C VAL A 60 -7.10 8.96 -3.88
N ALA A 61 -8.05 9.76 -3.44
CA ALA A 61 -8.50 10.95 -4.16
C ALA A 61 -7.38 12.00 -4.30
N GLY A 62 -6.65 12.28 -3.22
CA GLY A 62 -5.58 13.29 -3.21
C GLY A 62 -4.40 12.89 -4.10
N ILE A 63 -3.92 11.64 -3.98
CA ILE A 63 -2.80 11.16 -4.80
C ILE A 63 -3.22 11.04 -6.26
N SER A 64 -4.44 10.58 -6.56
CA SER A 64 -4.94 10.52 -7.94
C SER A 64 -5.05 11.91 -8.57
N ALA A 65 -5.55 12.90 -7.85
CA ALA A 65 -5.63 14.27 -8.32
C ALA A 65 -4.23 14.85 -8.60
N PHE A 66 -3.27 14.59 -7.70
CA PHE A 66 -1.88 15.02 -7.88
C PHE A 66 -1.25 14.39 -9.13
N ILE A 67 -1.37 13.07 -9.30
CA ILE A 67 -0.81 12.37 -10.48
C ILE A 67 -1.50 12.83 -11.76
N ALA A 68 -2.83 12.97 -11.77
CA ALA A 68 -3.55 13.46 -12.94
C ALA A 68 -3.08 14.87 -13.35
N PHE A 69 -2.87 15.76 -12.37
CA PHE A 69 -2.33 17.09 -12.62
C PHE A 69 -0.93 17.03 -13.25
N GLU A 70 -0.01 16.23 -12.70
CA GLU A 70 1.35 16.06 -13.23
C GLU A 70 1.35 15.50 -14.67
N LEU A 71 0.48 14.52 -14.95
CA LEU A 71 0.34 13.93 -16.29
C LEU A 71 -0.18 14.94 -17.32
N MET A 72 -1.14 15.79 -16.95
CA MET A 72 -1.62 16.85 -17.82
C MET A 72 -0.55 17.92 -18.06
N TRP A 73 0.17 18.30 -16.98
CA TRP A 73 1.15 19.39 -17.06
C TRP A 73 2.42 18.99 -17.81
N ARG A 74 2.99 17.81 -17.52
CA ARG A 74 4.28 17.40 -18.09
C ARG A 74 4.17 16.52 -19.32
N ASN A 75 3.18 15.64 -19.38
CA ASN A 75 3.02 14.68 -20.46
C ASN A 75 1.96 15.10 -21.48
N SER A 76 1.29 16.25 -21.27
CA SER A 76 0.21 16.76 -22.15
C SER A 76 -0.91 15.75 -22.42
N TYR A 77 -1.23 14.90 -21.41
CA TYR A 77 -2.30 13.92 -21.54
C TYR A 77 -3.67 14.61 -21.62
N PRO A 78 -4.61 14.08 -22.43
CA PRO A 78 -6.01 14.52 -22.39
C PRO A 78 -6.59 14.29 -20.97
N LEU A 79 -7.49 15.18 -20.54
CA LEU A 79 -8.06 15.17 -19.20
C LEU A 79 -8.63 13.81 -18.79
N GLU A 80 -9.43 13.19 -19.68
CA GLU A 80 -10.03 11.86 -19.42
C GLU A 80 -8.96 10.79 -19.21
N HIS A 81 -7.97 10.72 -20.11
CA HIS A 81 -6.89 9.75 -20.05
C HIS A 81 -6.04 9.93 -18.79
N ALA A 82 -5.69 11.19 -18.45
CA ALA A 82 -4.92 11.51 -17.26
C ALA A 82 -5.64 11.08 -15.97
N ILE A 83 -6.93 11.41 -15.84
CA ILE A 83 -7.73 11.02 -14.66
C ILE A 83 -7.88 9.50 -14.59
N ARG A 84 -8.24 8.85 -15.67
CA ARG A 84 -8.44 7.40 -15.72
C ARG A 84 -7.17 6.64 -15.37
N SER A 85 -6.04 6.99 -15.99
CA SER A 85 -4.76 6.33 -15.71
C SER A 85 -4.27 6.60 -14.30
N ALA A 86 -4.40 7.84 -13.79
CA ALA A 86 -4.01 8.18 -12.42
C ALA A 86 -4.83 7.42 -11.37
N VAL A 87 -6.17 7.48 -11.47
CA VAL A 87 -7.05 6.81 -10.49
C VAL A 87 -6.85 5.29 -10.56
N PHE A 88 -6.73 4.73 -11.77
CA PHE A 88 -6.51 3.30 -11.94
C PHE A 88 -5.25 2.82 -11.25
N HIS A 89 -4.10 3.48 -11.49
CA HIS A 89 -2.83 3.10 -10.87
C HIS A 89 -2.85 3.29 -9.36
N VAL A 90 -3.35 4.43 -8.87
CA VAL A 90 -3.44 4.69 -7.43
C VAL A 90 -4.32 3.63 -6.73
N VAL A 91 -5.49 3.31 -7.29
CA VAL A 91 -6.36 2.26 -6.74
C VAL A 91 -5.66 0.91 -6.81
N SER A 92 -5.10 0.53 -7.96
CA SER A 92 -4.42 -0.76 -8.17
C SER A 92 -3.25 -0.97 -7.20
N PHE A 93 -2.42 0.06 -7.00
CA PHE A 93 -1.25 -0.01 -6.12
C PHE A 93 -1.65 0.01 -4.63
N THR A 94 -2.63 0.84 -4.25
CA THR A 94 -3.12 0.91 -2.87
C THR A 94 -3.84 -0.37 -2.46
N THR A 95 -4.65 -0.96 -3.36
CA THR A 95 -5.37 -2.21 -3.09
C THR A 95 -4.51 -3.45 -3.31
N THR A 96 -3.24 -3.24 -3.67
CA THR A 96 -2.29 -4.31 -3.99
C THR A 96 -2.84 -5.31 -5.02
N THR A 97 -3.53 -4.77 -6.04
CA THR A 97 -4.04 -5.53 -7.17
C THR A 97 -2.96 -5.76 -8.22
N GLY A 98 -2.11 -4.74 -8.47
CA GLY A 98 -0.98 -4.84 -9.37
C GLY A 98 -1.33 -4.79 -10.87
N LEU A 99 -2.57 -4.49 -11.23
CA LEU A 99 -2.96 -4.27 -12.62
C LEU A 99 -2.53 -2.88 -13.09
N ILE A 100 -2.14 -2.77 -14.36
CA ILE A 100 -1.69 -1.54 -15.00
C ILE A 100 -2.45 -1.30 -16.29
N ASN A 101 -2.87 -0.04 -16.53
CA ASN A 101 -3.59 0.38 -17.73
C ASN A 101 -2.82 1.40 -18.58
N ASP A 102 -1.63 1.78 -18.13
CA ASP A 102 -0.72 2.69 -18.84
C ASP A 102 0.72 2.39 -18.43
N ASP A 103 1.70 2.84 -19.19
CA ASP A 103 3.11 2.65 -18.89
C ASP A 103 3.61 3.73 -17.91
N ALA A 104 3.47 3.45 -16.62
CA ALA A 104 3.95 4.34 -15.56
C ALA A 104 5.48 4.56 -15.59
N GLY A 105 6.24 3.74 -16.33
CA GLY A 105 7.67 3.96 -16.55
C GLY A 105 7.97 5.25 -17.32
N LYS A 106 7.02 5.75 -18.12
CA LYS A 106 7.12 7.01 -18.88
C LYS A 106 6.61 8.23 -18.12
N TRP A 107 6.12 8.04 -16.92
CA TRP A 107 5.57 9.13 -16.10
C TRP A 107 6.68 9.93 -15.40
N PRO A 108 6.41 11.18 -15.01
CA PRO A 108 7.36 11.96 -14.21
C PRO A 108 7.77 11.22 -12.94
N HIS A 109 9.05 11.22 -12.59
CA HIS A 109 9.57 10.49 -11.41
C HIS A 109 8.88 10.87 -10.08
N VAL A 110 8.34 12.10 -9.99
CA VAL A 110 7.58 12.52 -8.80
C VAL A 110 6.32 11.67 -8.59
N THR A 111 5.69 11.17 -9.67
CA THR A 111 4.54 10.29 -9.59
C THR A 111 4.91 8.90 -9.06
N TRP A 112 6.16 8.46 -9.30
CA TRP A 112 6.67 7.20 -8.75
C TRP A 112 6.76 7.26 -7.23
N VAL A 113 7.19 8.39 -6.66
CA VAL A 113 7.22 8.59 -5.21
C VAL A 113 5.79 8.52 -4.64
N ALA A 114 4.82 9.15 -5.32
CA ALA A 114 3.42 9.09 -4.91
C ALA A 114 2.84 7.66 -4.97
N LEU A 115 3.17 6.89 -6.01
CA LEU A 115 2.78 5.47 -6.11
C LEU A 115 3.50 4.60 -5.08
N ALA A 116 4.77 4.86 -4.76
CA ALA A 116 5.50 4.16 -3.69
C ALA A 116 4.85 4.38 -2.31
N VAL A 117 4.32 5.59 -2.05
CA VAL A 117 3.51 5.86 -0.84
C VAL A 117 2.25 5.00 -0.82
N CYS A 118 1.57 4.83 -1.96
CA CYS A 118 0.41 3.93 -2.07
C CYS A 118 0.78 2.47 -1.76
N MET A 119 1.91 1.98 -2.29
CA MET A 119 2.41 0.63 -2.01
C MET A 119 2.71 0.42 -0.53
N PHE A 120 3.28 1.43 0.13
CA PHE A 120 3.63 1.38 1.54
C PHE A 120 2.39 1.30 2.44
N PHE A 121 1.43 2.21 2.26
CA PHE A 121 0.25 2.27 3.13
C PHE A 121 -0.73 1.12 2.89
N GLY A 122 -0.91 0.69 1.65
CA GLY A 122 -1.96 -0.29 1.31
C GLY A 122 -3.37 0.26 1.53
N ALA A 123 -4.38 -0.63 1.59
CA ALA A 123 -5.79 -0.27 1.78
C ALA A 123 -6.28 -0.55 3.21
N CYS A 124 -7.60 -0.66 3.41
CA CYS A 124 -8.21 -0.84 4.73
C CYS A 124 -7.87 -2.19 5.37
N SER A 125 -7.88 -2.22 6.70
CA SER A 125 -7.85 -3.46 7.47
C SER A 125 -9.09 -4.30 7.19
N GLY A 126 -8.93 -5.62 7.09
CA GLY A 126 -10.03 -6.52 6.71
C GLY A 126 -10.41 -6.42 5.22
N SER A 127 -9.55 -5.86 4.36
CA SER A 127 -9.61 -5.92 2.91
C SER A 127 -8.66 -6.99 2.37
N THR A 128 -8.68 -7.21 1.06
CA THR A 128 -7.76 -8.15 0.38
C THR A 128 -6.34 -7.62 0.20
N SER A 129 -6.07 -6.33 0.54
CA SER A 129 -4.77 -5.70 0.30
C SER A 129 -3.68 -6.18 1.26
N GLY A 130 -2.43 -6.10 0.81
CA GLY A 130 -1.22 -6.19 1.63
C GLY A 130 -0.82 -4.83 2.25
N GLY A 131 0.47 -4.63 2.52
CA GLY A 131 1.04 -3.38 3.04
C GLY A 131 0.73 -3.08 4.49
N LEU A 132 1.03 -1.84 4.91
CA LEU A 132 0.93 -1.38 6.31
C LEU A 132 -0.50 -1.35 6.85
N LYS A 133 -1.52 -1.23 6.00
CA LYS A 133 -2.93 -0.96 6.29
C LYS A 133 -3.24 0.48 6.72
N CYS A 134 -4.28 1.05 6.15
CA CYS A 134 -4.71 2.44 6.41
C CYS A 134 -4.98 2.73 7.89
N ILE A 135 -5.51 1.76 8.65
CA ILE A 135 -5.75 1.94 10.09
C ILE A 135 -4.46 2.25 10.86
N ARG A 136 -3.34 1.59 10.49
CA ARG A 136 -2.03 1.84 11.11
C ARG A 136 -1.54 3.24 10.75
N GLY A 137 -1.79 3.72 9.53
CA GLY A 137 -1.52 5.11 9.12
C GLY A 137 -2.30 6.13 9.95
N VAL A 138 -3.60 5.91 10.15
CA VAL A 138 -4.45 6.76 11.02
C VAL A 138 -3.92 6.77 12.45
N MET A 139 -3.54 5.60 13.00
CA MET A 139 -2.97 5.50 14.35
C MET A 139 -1.65 6.28 14.43
N LEU A 140 -0.76 6.14 13.45
CA LEU A 140 0.51 6.85 13.40
C LEU A 140 0.32 8.37 13.43
N LEU A 141 -0.54 8.91 12.55
CA LEU A 141 -0.82 10.35 12.52
C LEU A 141 -1.40 10.87 13.84
N LYS A 142 -2.30 10.10 14.47
CA LYS A 142 -2.85 10.46 15.78
C LYS A 142 -1.81 10.38 16.88
N THR A 143 -0.90 9.40 16.84
CA THR A 143 0.22 9.29 17.79
C THR A 143 1.12 10.51 17.69
N VAL A 144 1.58 10.85 16.48
CA VAL A 144 2.41 12.05 16.25
C VAL A 144 1.71 13.32 16.75
N LYS A 145 0.42 13.49 16.42
CA LYS A 145 -0.35 14.64 16.89
C LYS A 145 -0.45 14.71 18.42
N ASN A 146 -0.63 13.56 19.08
CA ASN A 146 -0.69 13.51 20.54
C ASN A 146 0.66 13.80 21.18
N GLU A 147 1.77 13.28 20.62
CA GLU A 147 3.12 13.57 21.13
C GLU A 147 3.47 15.04 21.00
N VAL A 148 3.16 15.69 19.87
CA VAL A 148 3.34 17.13 19.71
C VAL A 148 2.53 17.92 20.75
N LYS A 149 1.27 17.52 21.01
CA LYS A 149 0.47 18.16 22.05
C LYS A 149 1.02 17.95 23.44
N LYS A 150 1.58 16.75 23.73
CA LYS A 150 2.20 16.44 25.02
C LYS A 150 3.47 17.26 25.28
N MET A 151 4.23 17.59 24.22
CA MET A 151 5.37 18.51 24.35
C MET A 151 4.93 19.92 24.80
N LEU A 152 3.75 20.37 24.35
CA LEU A 152 3.20 21.68 24.77
C LEU A 152 2.53 21.62 26.14
N HIS A 153 1.97 20.47 26.51
CA HIS A 153 1.25 20.25 27.76
C HIS A 153 1.66 18.92 28.40
N PRO A 154 2.83 18.87 29.11
CA PRO A 154 3.44 17.62 29.59
C PRO A 154 2.53 16.79 30.51
N ASN A 155 1.69 17.45 31.30
CA ASN A 155 0.78 16.80 32.26
C ASN A 155 -0.57 16.39 31.67
N ALA A 156 -0.80 16.62 30.35
CA ALA A 156 -2.08 16.30 29.71
C ALA A 156 -2.21 14.79 29.47
N VAL A 157 -3.27 14.18 29.98
CA VAL A 157 -3.64 12.80 29.63
C VAL A 157 -4.39 12.83 28.29
N LEU A 158 -3.75 12.41 27.22
CA LEU A 158 -4.28 12.44 25.86
C LEU A 158 -4.66 11.02 25.39
N PRO A 159 -5.91 10.57 25.63
CA PRO A 159 -6.36 9.26 25.15
C PRO A 159 -6.46 9.27 23.63
N MET A 160 -5.92 8.22 22.98
CA MET A 160 -6.08 8.04 21.55
C MET A 160 -7.40 7.33 21.25
N ARG A 161 -8.33 8.02 20.57
CA ARG A 161 -9.63 7.45 20.16
C ARG A 161 -9.69 7.28 18.65
N ILE A 162 -10.17 6.12 18.21
CA ILE A 162 -10.48 5.83 16.80
C ILE A 162 -11.91 5.31 16.77
N ASP A 163 -12.76 5.95 15.99
CA ASP A 163 -14.19 5.64 15.85
C ASP A 163 -14.92 5.51 17.21
N GLY A 164 -14.56 6.40 18.16
CA GLY A 164 -15.13 6.43 19.51
C GLY A 164 -14.50 5.46 20.51
N VAL A 165 -13.66 4.52 20.07
CA VAL A 165 -12.99 3.51 20.91
C VAL A 165 -11.61 3.97 21.34
N ASN A 166 -11.29 3.84 22.63
CA ASN A 166 -9.94 4.11 23.12
C ASN A 166 -8.96 3.02 22.66
N VAL A 167 -7.84 3.44 22.10
CA VAL A 167 -6.75 2.55 21.69
C VAL A 167 -5.78 2.36 22.88
N PRO A 168 -5.60 1.15 23.40
CA PRO A 168 -4.66 0.87 24.48
C PRO A 168 -3.22 1.21 24.10
N THR A 169 -2.38 1.50 25.10
CA THR A 169 -0.96 1.84 24.89
C THR A 169 -0.20 0.69 24.23
N ASP A 170 -0.52 -0.55 24.60
CA ASP A 170 0.14 -1.75 24.07
C ASP A 170 -0.06 -1.86 22.54
N LYS A 171 -1.26 -1.57 22.04
CA LYS A 171 -1.52 -1.55 20.58
C LYS A 171 -0.71 -0.47 19.87
N ARG A 172 -0.43 0.66 20.54
CA ARG A 172 0.43 1.71 19.97
C ARG A 172 1.89 1.28 19.90
N LEU A 173 2.39 0.61 20.96
CA LEU A 173 3.75 0.05 20.98
C LEU A 173 3.90 -1.04 19.91
N THR A 174 2.95 -1.94 19.79
CA THR A 174 2.93 -2.97 18.72
C THR A 174 2.97 -2.34 17.33
N LEU A 175 2.23 -1.25 17.11
CA LEU A 175 2.27 -0.51 15.84
C LEU A 175 3.65 0.05 15.53
N LEU A 176 4.28 0.72 16.51
CA LEU A 176 5.62 1.30 16.33
C LEU A 176 6.66 0.23 16.07
N SER A 177 6.60 -0.88 16.82
CA SER A 177 7.47 -2.04 16.62
C SER A 177 7.29 -2.63 15.22
N PHE A 178 6.04 -2.80 14.76
CA PHE A 178 5.76 -3.27 13.41
C PHE A 178 6.37 -2.35 12.34
N LEU A 179 6.16 -1.03 12.48
CA LEU A 179 6.70 -0.05 11.54
C LEU A 179 8.23 -0.10 11.52
N THR A 180 8.86 -0.19 12.70
CA THR A 180 10.32 -0.27 12.81
C THR A 180 10.86 -1.52 12.10
N VAL A 181 10.27 -2.69 12.36
CA VAL A 181 10.70 -3.94 11.70
C VAL A 181 10.44 -3.89 10.19
N TYR A 182 9.29 -3.35 9.77
CA TYR A 182 8.98 -3.17 8.34
C TYR A 182 10.04 -2.31 7.63
N LEU A 183 10.44 -1.18 8.23
CA LEU A 183 11.45 -0.28 7.66
C LEU A 183 12.84 -0.93 7.66
N ILE A 184 13.25 -1.59 8.75
CA ILE A 184 14.54 -2.29 8.83
C ILE A 184 14.61 -3.39 7.76
N LEU A 185 13.58 -4.22 7.65
CA LEU A 185 13.52 -5.29 6.67
C LEU A 185 13.58 -4.74 5.24
N SER A 186 12.82 -3.66 4.98
CA SER A 186 12.83 -2.97 3.69
C SER A 186 14.22 -2.42 3.34
N LEU A 187 14.91 -1.78 4.29
CA LEU A 187 16.25 -1.24 4.08
C LEU A 187 17.29 -2.34 3.85
N VAL A 188 17.29 -3.38 4.69
CA VAL A 188 18.25 -4.49 4.58
C VAL A 188 18.10 -5.20 3.24
N CYS A 189 16.87 -5.53 2.83
CA CYS A 189 16.66 -6.22 1.56
C CYS A 189 16.95 -5.32 0.35
N SER A 190 16.61 -4.03 0.40
CA SER A 190 16.98 -3.10 -0.68
C SER A 190 18.50 -2.99 -0.78
N PHE A 191 19.21 -2.88 0.34
CA PHE A 191 20.67 -2.80 0.36
C PHE A 191 21.33 -4.07 -0.21
N THR A 192 20.82 -5.25 0.15
CA THR A 192 21.37 -6.52 -0.41
C THR A 192 21.17 -6.61 -1.93
N MET A 193 20.05 -6.10 -2.46
CA MET A 193 19.81 -6.04 -3.91
C MET A 193 20.72 -5.05 -4.61
N ILE A 194 20.95 -3.86 -4.01
CA ILE A 194 21.89 -2.86 -4.54
C ILE A 194 23.31 -3.42 -4.55
N ALA A 195 23.74 -4.06 -3.45
CA ALA A 195 25.05 -4.70 -3.36
C ALA A 195 25.26 -5.81 -4.42
N ALA A 196 24.16 -6.37 -4.89
CA ALA A 196 24.13 -7.37 -5.95
C ALA A 196 24.11 -6.78 -7.38
N GLY A 197 24.23 -5.46 -7.51
CA GLY A 197 24.33 -4.75 -8.79
C GLY A 197 22.99 -4.34 -9.42
N ILE A 198 21.86 -4.46 -8.70
CA ILE A 198 20.57 -3.96 -9.19
C ILE A 198 20.50 -2.45 -8.90
N ASP A 199 19.97 -1.68 -9.85
CA ASP A 199 19.79 -0.22 -9.68
C ASP A 199 19.03 0.11 -8.39
N SER A 200 19.41 1.24 -7.77
CA SER A 200 18.88 1.67 -6.45
C SER A 200 17.36 1.88 -6.47
N THR A 201 16.83 2.51 -7.52
CA THR A 201 15.39 2.77 -7.66
C THR A 201 14.63 1.45 -7.83
N ASN A 202 15.14 0.55 -8.67
CA ASN A 202 14.56 -0.77 -8.85
C ASN A 202 14.61 -1.59 -7.56
N SER A 203 15.74 -1.59 -6.84
CA SER A 203 15.91 -2.34 -5.58
C SER A 203 14.91 -1.91 -4.51
N ILE A 204 14.72 -0.60 -4.30
CA ILE A 204 13.77 -0.06 -3.33
C ILE A 204 12.33 -0.40 -3.74
N THR A 205 11.97 -0.19 -5.00
CA THR A 205 10.59 -0.41 -5.46
C THR A 205 10.24 -1.89 -5.54
N ILE A 206 11.17 -2.79 -5.91
CA ILE A 206 11.00 -4.24 -5.83
C ILE A 206 10.73 -4.66 -4.39
N THR A 207 11.54 -4.18 -3.44
CA THR A 207 11.39 -4.52 -2.02
C THR A 207 10.03 -4.05 -1.48
N LEU A 208 9.63 -2.81 -1.75
CA LEU A 208 8.31 -2.29 -1.35
C LEU A 208 7.17 -3.07 -2.01
N SER A 209 7.30 -3.40 -3.29
CA SER A 209 6.31 -4.20 -4.01
C SER A 209 6.17 -5.60 -3.44
N CYS A 210 7.28 -6.26 -3.08
CA CYS A 210 7.27 -7.58 -2.46
C CYS A 210 6.65 -7.55 -1.07
N LEU A 211 7.08 -6.64 -0.19
CA LEU A 211 6.54 -6.50 1.16
C LEU A 211 5.06 -6.09 1.15
N GLY A 212 4.68 -5.20 0.22
CA GLY A 212 3.29 -4.79 0.04
C GLY A 212 2.45 -5.84 -0.69
N ASN A 213 3.05 -6.82 -1.35
CA ASN A 213 2.38 -7.76 -2.27
C ASN A 213 1.62 -7.04 -3.39
N VAL A 214 2.22 -6.02 -3.98
CA VAL A 214 1.61 -5.19 -5.03
C VAL A 214 1.80 -5.81 -6.42
N GLY A 215 3.03 -6.22 -6.74
CA GLY A 215 3.44 -6.87 -7.99
C GLY A 215 4.28 -5.97 -8.90
N PRO A 216 3.77 -4.86 -9.46
CA PRO A 216 4.56 -3.98 -10.31
C PRO A 216 5.69 -3.27 -9.57
N THR A 217 6.72 -2.90 -10.33
CA THR A 217 7.83 -2.05 -9.87
C THR A 217 7.76 -0.68 -10.54
N LEU A 218 8.53 0.25 -10.02
CA LEU A 218 8.69 1.61 -10.57
C LEU A 218 10.19 1.80 -10.81
N GLY A 219 10.64 1.62 -12.03
CA GLY A 219 12.05 1.75 -12.38
C GLY A 219 12.25 1.85 -13.87
N LEU A 220 13.45 2.30 -14.28
CA LEU A 220 13.81 2.46 -15.69
C LEU A 220 14.25 1.12 -16.30
N GLU A 221 14.98 0.30 -15.55
CA GLU A 221 15.48 -0.99 -16.04
C GLU A 221 14.45 -2.10 -15.91
N ILE A 222 13.72 -2.12 -14.79
CA ILE A 222 12.62 -3.06 -14.54
C ILE A 222 11.35 -2.25 -14.33
N GLY A 223 10.71 -1.91 -15.44
CA GLY A 223 9.49 -1.13 -15.45
C GLY A 223 8.27 -1.92 -14.99
N PRO A 224 7.13 -1.24 -14.80
CA PRO A 224 5.91 -1.86 -14.27
C PRO A 224 5.31 -2.95 -15.17
N THR A 225 5.63 -2.94 -16.47
CA THR A 225 5.17 -3.91 -17.47
C THR A 225 6.14 -5.08 -17.69
N MET A 226 7.34 -5.01 -17.10
CA MET A 226 8.38 -6.00 -17.36
C MET A 226 8.30 -7.21 -16.42
N SER A 227 8.73 -8.37 -16.91
CA SER A 227 8.81 -9.58 -16.10
C SER A 227 10.08 -9.56 -15.23
N TRP A 228 9.95 -9.99 -13.97
CA TRP A 228 11.09 -10.16 -13.06
C TRP A 228 11.96 -11.39 -13.36
N SER A 229 11.70 -12.07 -14.47
CA SER A 229 12.55 -13.20 -14.93
C SER A 229 14.01 -12.80 -15.17
N ILE A 230 14.26 -11.51 -15.48
CA ILE A 230 15.59 -10.93 -15.68
C ILE A 230 16.41 -10.79 -14.39
N LEU A 231 15.75 -10.83 -13.21
CA LEU A 231 16.45 -10.77 -11.93
C LEU A 231 17.35 -12.00 -11.73
N PRO A 232 18.51 -11.84 -11.07
CA PRO A 232 19.35 -12.97 -10.68
C PRO A 232 18.60 -13.85 -9.66
N ASP A 233 18.94 -15.15 -9.64
CA ASP A 233 18.18 -16.14 -8.86
C ASP A 233 18.18 -15.87 -7.35
N TYR A 234 19.29 -15.38 -6.78
CA TYR A 234 19.30 -14.98 -5.37
C TYR A 234 18.32 -13.84 -5.06
N ALA A 235 18.17 -12.86 -5.98
CA ALA A 235 17.20 -11.79 -5.81
C ALA A 235 15.75 -12.31 -5.87
N LYS A 236 15.46 -13.30 -6.73
CA LYS A 236 14.16 -13.99 -6.79
C LYS A 236 13.84 -14.69 -5.46
N TRP A 237 14.82 -15.34 -4.82
CA TRP A 237 14.65 -15.96 -3.51
C TRP A 237 14.35 -14.92 -2.43
N ILE A 238 15.07 -13.79 -2.40
CA ILE A 238 14.79 -12.68 -1.48
C ILE A 238 13.36 -12.16 -1.70
N CYS A 239 12.96 -11.91 -2.95
CA CYS A 239 11.60 -11.50 -3.28
C CYS A 239 10.55 -12.49 -2.77
N THR A 240 10.76 -13.79 -2.98
CA THR A 240 9.83 -14.84 -2.52
C THR A 240 9.65 -14.82 -1.02
N ILE A 241 10.74 -14.71 -0.26
CA ILE A 241 10.70 -14.61 1.21
C ILE A 241 9.98 -13.32 1.64
N LEU A 242 10.27 -12.19 1.00
CA LEU A 242 9.61 -10.91 1.30
C LEU A 242 8.11 -10.95 1.04
N MET A 243 7.67 -11.54 -0.08
CA MET A 243 6.24 -11.71 -0.38
C MET A 243 5.54 -12.57 0.67
N LEU A 244 6.19 -13.65 1.13
CA LEU A 244 5.66 -14.51 2.19
C LEU A 244 5.51 -13.74 3.51
N ILE A 245 6.56 -13.03 3.93
CA ILE A 245 6.56 -12.22 5.15
C ILE A 245 5.50 -11.12 5.08
N GLY A 246 5.40 -10.43 3.94
CA GLY A 246 4.42 -9.37 3.72
C GLY A 246 2.98 -9.87 3.78
N ARG A 247 2.71 -11.09 3.28
CA ARG A 247 1.36 -11.67 3.24
C ARG A 247 0.89 -12.23 4.58
N LEU A 248 1.79 -12.90 5.31
CA LEU A 248 1.48 -13.56 6.59
C LEU A 248 1.54 -12.60 7.79
N GLU A 249 1.82 -11.33 7.57
CA GLU A 249 2.20 -10.31 8.55
C GLU A 249 3.54 -10.63 9.24
N ILE A 250 4.39 -9.62 9.35
CA ILE A 250 5.80 -9.76 9.76
C ILE A 250 5.94 -10.47 11.12
N PHE A 251 5.12 -10.08 12.11
CA PHE A 251 5.22 -10.66 13.46
C PHE A 251 4.83 -12.12 13.50
N THR A 252 3.84 -12.54 12.73
CA THR A 252 3.42 -13.95 12.66
C THR A 252 4.56 -14.84 12.15
N VAL A 253 5.31 -14.34 11.16
CA VAL A 253 6.47 -15.07 10.64
C VAL A 253 7.63 -15.05 11.64
N LEU A 254 7.92 -13.90 12.27
CA LEU A 254 9.02 -13.78 13.22
C LEU A 254 8.83 -14.66 14.46
N VAL A 255 7.61 -14.83 14.95
CA VAL A 255 7.31 -15.69 16.11
C VAL A 255 7.73 -17.14 15.86
N ILE A 256 7.61 -17.66 14.63
CA ILE A 256 8.00 -19.03 14.29
C ILE A 256 9.50 -19.27 14.51
N PHE A 257 10.32 -18.22 14.40
CA PHE A 257 11.77 -18.30 14.62
C PHE A 257 12.19 -18.12 16.08
N THR A 258 11.25 -17.85 17.01
CA THR A 258 11.57 -17.76 18.44
C THR A 258 11.59 -19.13 19.09
N PRO A 259 12.60 -19.45 19.94
CA PRO A 259 12.66 -20.74 20.63
C PRO A 259 11.45 -21.00 21.53
N GLU A 260 10.84 -19.94 22.07
CA GLU A 260 9.67 -20.03 22.94
C GLU A 260 8.45 -20.61 22.22
N PHE A 261 8.31 -20.36 20.91
CA PHE A 261 7.20 -20.89 20.09
C PHE A 261 7.20 -22.43 20.05
N TRP A 262 8.37 -23.06 20.12
CA TRP A 262 8.54 -24.51 20.01
C TRP A 262 8.63 -25.21 21.37
N LYS A 263 8.66 -24.45 22.47
CA LYS A 263 8.59 -25.03 23.81
C LYS A 263 7.13 -25.24 24.15
N GLU A 264 6.77 -26.51 24.49
CA GLU A 264 5.47 -26.81 25.08
C GLU A 264 5.35 -26.05 26.43
N SER A 265 4.28 -25.27 26.56
CA SER A 265 3.93 -24.55 27.78
C SER A 265 3.38 -25.49 28.86
#